data_c304fcfb21fdb39f0d974bcfc7c969f3
#
_entry.id   c304fcfb21fdb39f0d974bcfc7c969f3
#
_cell.length_a   1.000
_cell.length_b   1.000
_cell.length_c   1.000
_cell.angle_alpha   90.00
_cell.angle_beta   90.00
_cell.angle_gamma   90.00
#
_symmetry.space_group_name_H-M   'P 1'
#
loop_
_entity.id
_entity.type
_entity.pdbx_description
1 polymer ?
#
loop_
_entity_poly.entity_id
_entity_poly.type
_entity_poly.pdbx_seq_one_letter_code
_entity_poly.pdbx_strand_id
1 'polypeptide(L)'
;MEMPSTMLSSASASHGTTPAGRVGESFGRPLAGWRLRLYTIIFEADTPAGRWFDILLIVAIVVSVGAVVAESVEAVERRHGATLLALEWFFTVLFTVEYLLRLACVRHPLRYARSFFGVVDLLSILPTYVGLLFPGAHFLLDVRVLRLLRIFRILKLVAYVGEYRALGHALAASRRKILVFLSIVLMLVLVMGTLMYVVEGPENGYTSIPVSVYWAIVTMTTVGYGDIAPKTDIGRVIASLMMLLGWGILAVPTGIVSAEMTALRFARGHPTTRTCHACLTCLLYTSPSPRDRTRSRMPSSA
;
A
#
# COMPACT_ATOMS: atom_id res chain seq x y z
N MET A 1 23.92 -2.22 -55.33
CA MET A 1 22.53 -2.06 -54.81
C MET A 1 22.64 -2.04 -53.26
N GLU A 2 22.86 -0.82 -52.76
CA GLU A 2 23.18 -0.53 -51.36
C GLU A 2 21.92 -0.60 -50.51
N MET A 3 21.98 -1.33 -49.37
CA MET A 3 20.95 -1.26 -48.32
C MET A 3 21.36 -0.22 -47.28
N PRO A 4 20.47 0.65 -46.80
CA PRO A 4 20.79 1.71 -45.86
C PRO A 4 20.93 1.17 -44.44
N SER A 5 22.02 1.53 -43.83
CA SER A 5 22.42 1.32 -42.42
C SER A 5 21.75 2.30 -41.48
N THR A 6 20.46 2.10 -41.14
CA THR A 6 19.78 2.96 -40.12
C THR A 6 18.69 2.19 -39.37
N MET A 7 19.09 1.18 -38.58
CA MET A 7 18.24 0.59 -37.53
C MET A 7 19.06 -0.11 -36.43
N LEU A 8 20.02 0.60 -35.86
CA LEU A 8 20.70 0.16 -34.64
C LEU A 8 20.87 1.35 -33.71
N SER A 9 19.77 1.78 -33.08
CA SER A 9 19.84 2.65 -31.90
C SER A 9 18.48 2.67 -31.22
N SER A 10 18.29 1.81 -30.28
CA SER A 10 17.54 2.03 -29.01
C SER A 10 17.31 0.74 -28.22
N ALA A 11 18.36 -0.04 -28.00
CA ALA A 11 18.36 -0.95 -26.85
C ALA A 11 18.89 -0.15 -25.64
N SER A 12 18.08 0.79 -25.15
CA SER A 12 18.30 1.44 -23.87
C SER A 12 18.21 0.35 -22.78
N ALA A 13 19.35 0.06 -22.18
CA ALA A 13 19.44 -0.78 -20.99
C ALA A 13 18.41 -0.30 -19.95
N SER A 14 17.43 -1.16 -19.64
CA SER A 14 16.53 -0.95 -18.52
C SER A 14 17.34 -1.11 -17.22
N HIS A 15 18.06 -0.06 -16.84
CA HIS A 15 18.58 0.06 -15.49
C HIS A 15 17.39 -0.05 -14.54
N GLY A 16 17.48 -0.93 -13.56
CA GLY A 16 16.46 -1.17 -12.55
C GLY A 16 16.08 0.12 -11.83
N THR A 17 15.07 0.81 -12.37
CA THR A 17 14.55 2.02 -11.74
C THR A 17 13.92 1.67 -10.40
N THR A 18 14.32 2.38 -9.36
CA THR A 18 13.72 2.30 -8.03
C THR A 18 12.20 2.55 -8.08
N PRO A 19 11.44 2.07 -7.10
CA PRO A 19 9.98 2.25 -7.05
C PRO A 19 9.55 3.72 -7.19
N ALA A 20 10.31 4.64 -6.62
CA ALA A 20 10.05 6.09 -6.71
C ALA A 20 10.20 6.62 -8.15
N GLY A 21 11.22 6.17 -8.91
CA GLY A 21 11.42 6.57 -10.31
C GLY A 21 10.24 6.22 -11.20
N ARG A 22 9.63 5.04 -11.01
CA ARG A 22 8.44 4.61 -11.78
C ARG A 22 7.18 5.43 -11.48
N VAL A 23 7.08 6.05 -10.31
CA VAL A 23 5.97 7.00 -10.00
C VAL A 23 6.09 8.23 -10.87
N GLY A 24 7.29 8.77 -10.98
CA GLY A 24 7.56 9.98 -11.76
C GLY A 24 7.32 9.81 -13.25
N GLU A 25 7.68 8.66 -13.83
CA GLU A 25 7.52 8.38 -15.29
C GLU A 25 6.08 8.56 -15.76
N SER A 26 5.08 8.20 -14.92
CA SER A 26 3.67 8.33 -15.26
C SER A 26 3.18 9.78 -15.37
N PHE A 27 3.92 10.75 -14.80
CA PHE A 27 3.56 12.17 -14.76
C PHE A 27 4.40 13.04 -15.71
N GLY A 28 5.32 12.43 -16.46
CA GLY A 28 6.17 13.05 -17.45
C GLY A 28 7.46 13.63 -16.86
N ARG A 29 8.60 13.07 -17.32
CA ARG A 29 9.94 13.56 -16.99
C ARG A 29 10.19 14.90 -17.66
N PRO A 30 10.70 15.94 -16.99
CA PRO A 30 11.10 17.20 -17.62
C PRO A 30 12.32 16.98 -18.53
N LEU A 31 12.38 17.74 -19.64
CA LEU A 31 13.38 17.50 -20.70
C LEU A 31 14.77 18.03 -20.36
N ALA A 32 14.89 19.14 -19.59
CA ALA A 32 16.18 19.75 -19.26
C ALA A 32 16.08 20.75 -18.08
N GLY A 33 17.23 21.19 -17.56
CA GLY A 33 17.38 22.27 -16.62
C GLY A 33 17.31 21.87 -15.15
N TRP A 34 17.09 22.87 -14.27
CA TRP A 34 17.01 22.69 -12.81
C TRP A 34 15.85 21.75 -12.41
N ARG A 35 14.75 21.76 -13.18
CA ARG A 35 13.60 20.87 -12.95
C ARG A 35 13.98 19.40 -13.10
N LEU A 36 14.85 19.07 -14.07
CA LEU A 36 15.33 17.71 -14.25
C LEU A 36 16.23 17.27 -13.08
N ARG A 37 17.11 18.16 -12.60
CA ARG A 37 17.97 17.86 -11.42
C ARG A 37 17.14 17.59 -10.17
N LEU A 38 16.14 18.43 -9.91
CA LEU A 38 15.23 18.23 -8.77
C LEU A 38 14.39 16.96 -8.93
N TYR A 39 13.91 16.69 -10.16
CA TYR A 39 13.17 15.46 -10.44
C TYR A 39 14.01 14.21 -10.15
N THR A 40 15.30 14.20 -10.56
CA THR A 40 16.22 13.10 -10.29
C THR A 40 16.45 12.90 -8.79
N ILE A 41 16.51 13.96 -8.00
CA ILE A 41 16.68 13.86 -6.55
C ILE A 41 15.39 13.37 -5.87
N ILE A 42 14.23 13.85 -6.29
CA ILE A 42 12.94 13.60 -5.61
C ILE A 42 12.27 12.28 -6.06
N PHE A 43 12.46 11.86 -7.32
CA PHE A 43 11.77 10.70 -7.90
C PHE A 43 12.70 9.56 -8.32
N GLU A 44 14.01 9.81 -8.48
CA GLU A 44 15.01 8.81 -8.87
C GLU A 44 15.95 8.54 -7.67
N ALA A 45 15.62 7.53 -6.85
CA ALA A 45 16.44 7.15 -5.67
C ALA A 45 17.78 6.45 -6.05
N ASP A 46 18.15 6.42 -7.32
CA ASP A 46 19.40 5.79 -7.80
C ASP A 46 20.64 6.63 -7.48
N THR A 47 20.46 7.91 -7.17
CA THR A 47 21.56 8.80 -6.77
C THR A 47 21.76 8.78 -5.25
N PRO A 48 23.01 8.98 -4.77
CA PRO A 48 23.28 9.13 -3.32
C PRO A 48 22.44 10.25 -2.69
N ALA A 49 22.26 11.37 -3.40
CA ALA A 49 21.46 12.50 -2.94
C ALA A 49 19.95 12.14 -2.82
N GLY A 50 19.41 11.37 -3.77
CA GLY A 50 18.03 10.89 -3.71
C GLY A 50 17.78 9.95 -2.53
N ARG A 51 18.72 9.01 -2.27
CA ARG A 51 18.61 8.10 -1.12
C ARG A 51 18.60 8.86 0.21
N TRP A 52 19.49 9.84 0.36
CA TRP A 52 19.54 10.67 1.58
C TRP A 52 18.26 11.50 1.72
N PHE A 53 17.74 12.05 0.63
CA PHE A 53 16.47 12.77 0.63
C PHE A 53 15.31 11.87 1.10
N ASP A 54 15.19 10.65 0.56
CA ASP A 54 14.16 9.68 0.95
C ASP A 54 14.29 9.29 2.43
N ILE A 55 15.50 8.97 2.91
CA ILE A 55 15.74 8.63 4.31
C ILE A 55 15.37 9.79 5.24
N LEU A 56 15.80 11.00 4.90
CA LEU A 56 15.51 12.19 5.71
C LEU A 56 14.01 12.46 5.76
N LEU A 57 13.32 12.27 4.66
CA LEU A 57 11.88 12.47 4.57
C LEU A 57 11.10 11.38 5.34
N ILE A 58 11.53 10.12 5.27
CA ILE A 58 10.99 9.03 6.08
C ILE A 58 11.15 9.35 7.58
N VAL A 59 12.34 9.76 8.00
CA VAL A 59 12.61 10.15 9.41
C VAL A 59 11.72 11.32 9.81
N ALA A 60 11.59 12.35 8.96
CA ALA A 60 10.72 13.49 9.21
C ALA A 60 9.25 13.07 9.37
N ILE A 61 8.75 12.16 8.54
CA ILE A 61 7.38 11.61 8.65
C ILE A 61 7.21 10.89 10.00
N VAL A 62 8.12 9.98 10.34
CA VAL A 62 8.03 9.20 11.58
C VAL A 62 8.07 10.11 12.81
N VAL A 63 9.00 11.07 12.85
CA VAL A 63 9.11 12.03 13.96
C VAL A 63 7.86 12.92 14.03
N SER A 64 7.32 13.39 12.89
CA SER A 64 6.11 14.20 12.88
C SER A 64 4.87 13.44 13.37
N VAL A 65 4.76 12.16 13.02
CA VAL A 65 3.69 11.28 13.54
C VAL A 65 3.88 11.03 15.04
N GLY A 66 5.12 10.79 15.48
CA GLY A 66 5.45 10.68 16.91
C GLY A 66 5.08 11.93 17.71
N ALA A 67 5.29 13.12 17.13
CA ALA A 67 4.88 14.39 17.75
C ALA A 67 3.35 14.49 17.89
N VAL A 68 2.58 14.08 16.86
CA VAL A 68 1.11 14.06 16.93
C VAL A 68 0.61 13.08 18.00
N VAL A 69 1.24 11.90 18.09
CA VAL A 69 0.91 10.92 19.14
C VAL A 69 1.25 11.48 20.54
N ALA A 70 2.42 12.12 20.69
CA ALA A 70 2.81 12.74 21.96
C ALA A 70 1.87 13.89 22.36
N GLU A 71 1.40 14.70 21.39
CA GLU A 71 0.43 15.78 21.60
C GLU A 71 -0.93 15.25 22.09
N SER A 72 -1.31 14.01 21.72
CA SER A 72 -2.55 13.40 22.19
C SER A 72 -2.55 13.06 23.69
N VAL A 73 -1.38 13.00 24.34
CA VAL A 73 -1.20 12.74 25.76
C VAL A 73 -1.27 14.05 26.54
N GLU A 74 -2.33 14.27 27.29
CA GLU A 74 -2.62 15.52 28.00
C GLU A 74 -1.47 16.00 28.91
N ALA A 75 -0.78 15.09 29.58
CA ALA A 75 0.36 15.40 30.42
C ALA A 75 1.55 15.98 29.64
N VAL A 76 1.77 15.51 28.41
CA VAL A 76 2.84 15.97 27.51
C VAL A 76 2.45 17.31 26.88
N GLU A 77 1.20 17.45 26.43
CA GLU A 77 0.66 18.69 25.87
C GLU A 77 0.80 19.83 26.87
N ARG A 78 0.41 19.63 28.16
CA ARG A 78 0.52 20.64 29.21
C ARG A 78 1.98 21.06 29.48
N ARG A 79 2.93 20.15 29.38
CA ARG A 79 4.34 20.42 29.71
C ARG A 79 5.14 20.99 28.53
N HIS A 80 4.86 20.50 27.31
CA HIS A 80 5.66 20.79 26.12
C HIS A 80 4.83 21.34 24.95
N GLY A 81 3.62 21.86 25.19
CA GLY A 81 2.70 22.29 24.13
C GLY A 81 3.30 23.30 23.16
N ALA A 82 4.06 24.29 23.67
CA ALA A 82 4.73 25.27 22.80
C ALA A 82 5.77 24.63 21.88
N THR A 83 6.55 23.66 22.40
CA THR A 83 7.56 22.93 21.60
C THR A 83 6.90 22.04 20.56
N LEU A 84 5.82 21.34 20.92
CA LEU A 84 5.06 20.51 20.01
C LEU A 84 4.43 21.34 18.89
N LEU A 85 3.87 22.50 19.22
CA LEU A 85 3.31 23.41 18.24
C LEU A 85 4.39 23.96 17.27
N ALA A 86 5.57 24.32 17.78
CA ALA A 86 6.67 24.76 16.93
C ALA A 86 7.16 23.64 15.99
N LEU A 87 7.26 22.42 16.51
CA LEU A 87 7.64 21.25 15.74
C LEU A 87 6.59 20.91 14.66
N GLU A 88 5.33 21.06 14.98
CA GLU A 88 4.22 20.90 14.03
C GLU A 88 4.33 21.89 12.86
N TRP A 89 4.51 23.17 13.15
CA TRP A 89 4.69 24.20 12.11
C TRP A 89 5.91 23.90 11.26
N PHE A 90 7.01 23.50 11.88
CA PHE A 90 8.21 23.10 11.15
C PHE A 90 7.93 21.97 10.14
N PHE A 91 7.28 20.88 10.57
CA PHE A 91 6.95 19.77 9.67
C PHE A 91 5.90 20.16 8.62
N THR A 92 4.92 20.99 8.98
CA THR A 92 3.92 21.47 8.01
C THR A 92 4.57 22.28 6.89
N VAL A 93 5.47 23.20 7.22
CA VAL A 93 6.22 23.98 6.24
C VAL A 93 7.13 23.07 5.41
N LEU A 94 7.84 22.14 6.05
CA LEU A 94 8.71 21.18 5.37
C LEU A 94 7.93 20.36 4.32
N PHE A 95 6.80 19.78 4.70
CA PHE A 95 5.96 18.99 3.79
C PHE A 95 5.24 19.85 2.73
N THR A 96 4.95 21.09 3.04
CA THR A 96 4.41 22.02 2.04
C THR A 96 5.45 22.34 0.97
N VAL A 97 6.68 22.65 1.37
CA VAL A 97 7.80 22.88 0.44
C VAL A 97 8.05 21.63 -0.41
N GLU A 98 8.09 20.46 0.20
CA GLU A 98 8.25 19.19 -0.50
C GLU A 98 7.14 18.96 -1.53
N TYR A 99 5.87 19.18 -1.18
CA TYR A 99 4.74 19.05 -2.09
C TYR A 99 4.82 20.04 -3.27
N LEU A 100 5.16 21.30 -2.98
CA LEU A 100 5.33 22.32 -4.02
C LEU A 100 6.49 21.98 -4.96
N LEU A 101 7.61 21.48 -4.44
CA LEU A 101 8.74 21.02 -5.26
C LEU A 101 8.34 19.86 -6.16
N ARG A 102 7.57 18.90 -5.66
CA ARG A 102 7.03 17.80 -6.47
C ARG A 102 6.13 18.32 -7.60
N LEU A 103 5.21 19.23 -7.29
CA LEU A 103 4.36 19.85 -8.31
C LEU A 103 5.17 20.65 -9.36
N ALA A 104 6.21 21.36 -8.94
CA ALA A 104 7.06 22.13 -9.83
C ALA A 104 7.93 21.27 -10.75
N CYS A 105 8.37 20.10 -10.27
CA CYS A 105 9.24 19.19 -11.01
C CYS A 105 8.50 18.38 -12.08
N VAL A 106 7.21 18.08 -11.87
CA VAL A 106 6.43 17.24 -12.77
C VAL A 106 5.94 18.04 -13.99
N ARG A 107 5.88 17.42 -15.17
CA ARG A 107 5.38 18.05 -16.40
C ARG A 107 3.87 18.33 -16.34
N HIS A 108 3.11 17.45 -15.68
CA HIS A 108 1.63 17.56 -15.54
C HIS A 108 1.22 17.68 -14.07
N PRO A 109 1.31 18.88 -13.44
CA PRO A 109 1.07 19.04 -12.01
C PRO A 109 -0.33 18.65 -11.57
N LEU A 110 -1.37 18.97 -12.38
CA LEU A 110 -2.75 18.61 -12.06
C LEU A 110 -2.99 17.09 -12.05
N ARG A 111 -2.30 16.35 -12.93
CA ARG A 111 -2.36 14.89 -12.95
C ARG A 111 -1.72 14.30 -11.69
N TYR A 112 -0.61 14.88 -11.23
CA TYR A 112 0.04 14.49 -9.99
C TYR A 112 -0.86 14.82 -8.79
N ALA A 113 -1.38 16.05 -8.68
CA ALA A 113 -2.24 16.48 -7.57
C ALA A 113 -3.49 15.58 -7.40
N ARG A 114 -4.05 15.06 -8.51
CA ARG A 114 -5.20 14.14 -8.51
C ARG A 114 -4.80 12.66 -8.39
N SER A 115 -3.53 12.34 -8.36
CA SER A 115 -3.05 10.97 -8.13
C SER A 115 -3.16 10.61 -6.65
N PHE A 116 -3.13 9.31 -6.35
CA PHE A 116 -3.13 8.83 -4.96
C PHE A 116 -2.04 9.50 -4.12
N PHE A 117 -0.81 9.59 -4.64
CA PHE A 117 0.31 10.20 -3.90
C PHE A 117 0.13 11.71 -3.71
N GLY A 118 -0.31 12.43 -4.74
CA GLY A 118 -0.57 13.87 -4.64
C GLY A 118 -1.70 14.21 -3.66
N VAL A 119 -2.74 13.38 -3.62
CA VAL A 119 -3.83 13.51 -2.65
C VAL A 119 -3.34 13.23 -1.22
N VAL A 120 -2.51 12.22 -1.02
CA VAL A 120 -1.90 11.91 0.30
C VAL A 120 -1.01 13.06 0.76
N ASP A 121 -0.18 13.62 -0.12
CA ASP A 121 0.65 14.79 0.18
C ASP A 121 -0.20 15.99 0.59
N LEU A 122 -1.27 16.28 -0.15
CA LEU A 122 -2.19 17.35 0.16
C LEU A 122 -2.91 17.14 1.51
N LEU A 123 -3.44 15.93 1.74
CA LEU A 123 -4.10 15.58 3.00
C LEU A 123 -3.17 15.69 4.21
N SER A 124 -1.87 15.50 4.02
CA SER A 124 -0.88 15.60 5.09
C SER A 124 -0.68 17.03 5.62
N ILE A 125 -0.95 18.05 4.80
CA ILE A 125 -0.76 19.48 5.12
C ILE A 125 -2.10 20.21 5.32
N LEU A 126 -3.17 19.75 4.66
CA LEU A 126 -4.48 20.40 4.64
C LEU A 126 -5.06 20.70 6.03
N PRO A 127 -5.04 19.77 7.02
CA PRO A 127 -5.65 20.02 8.33
C PRO A 127 -5.12 21.26 9.05
N THR A 128 -3.81 21.51 8.95
CA THR A 128 -3.18 22.68 9.58
C THR A 128 -3.65 23.99 8.94
N TYR A 129 -3.74 24.02 7.61
CA TYR A 129 -4.21 25.23 6.90
C TYR A 129 -5.70 25.46 7.06
N VAL A 130 -6.52 24.41 7.09
CA VAL A 130 -7.97 24.54 7.35
C VAL A 130 -8.21 25.10 8.75
N GLY A 131 -7.47 24.61 9.76
CA GLY A 131 -7.54 25.16 11.13
C GLY A 131 -7.14 26.63 11.23
N LEU A 132 -6.23 27.11 10.37
CA LEU A 132 -5.81 28.51 10.32
C LEU A 132 -6.83 29.40 9.60
N LEU A 133 -7.40 28.94 8.47
CA LEU A 133 -8.30 29.73 7.64
C LEU A 133 -9.71 29.90 8.23
N PHE A 134 -10.13 28.94 9.05
CA PHE A 134 -11.47 28.90 9.63
C PHE A 134 -11.46 28.87 11.16
N PRO A 135 -10.89 29.85 11.85
CA PRO A 135 -10.83 29.89 13.32
C PRO A 135 -12.22 29.95 13.99
N GLY A 136 -13.27 30.28 13.25
CA GLY A 136 -14.65 30.38 13.72
C GLY A 136 -15.53 29.16 13.41
N ALA A 137 -15.00 28.13 12.73
CA ALA A 137 -15.77 26.94 12.34
C ALA A 137 -15.95 25.93 13.50
N HIS A 138 -16.10 26.44 14.74
CA HIS A 138 -16.37 25.63 15.93
C HIS A 138 -17.65 24.81 15.84
N PHE A 139 -18.49 25.07 14.84
CA PHE A 139 -19.78 24.40 14.65
C PHE A 139 -19.70 23.12 13.82
N LEU A 140 -18.67 22.92 13.00
CA LEU A 140 -18.63 21.80 12.06
C LEU A 140 -17.62 20.69 12.39
N LEU A 141 -16.51 21.01 13.05
CA LEU A 141 -15.53 20.02 13.48
C LEU A 141 -14.77 20.59 14.69
N ASP A 142 -14.74 19.86 15.78
CA ASP A 142 -13.84 20.17 16.89
C ASP A 142 -12.41 20.34 16.33
N VAL A 143 -11.78 21.50 16.57
CA VAL A 143 -10.40 21.79 16.14
C VAL A 143 -9.44 20.67 16.51
N ARG A 144 -9.76 19.92 17.57
CA ARG A 144 -9.04 18.73 18.01
C ARG A 144 -9.06 17.63 16.96
N VAL A 145 -10.22 17.38 16.29
CA VAL A 145 -10.35 16.34 15.23
C VAL A 145 -9.50 16.72 14.02
N LEU A 146 -9.53 17.98 13.58
CA LEU A 146 -8.66 18.45 12.48
C LEU A 146 -7.18 18.25 12.83
N ARG A 147 -6.80 18.48 14.08
CA ARG A 147 -5.45 18.24 14.57
C ARG A 147 -5.05 16.76 14.49
N LEU A 148 -5.95 15.84 14.87
CA LEU A 148 -5.70 14.40 14.78
C LEU A 148 -5.60 13.88 13.33
N LEU A 149 -6.26 14.54 12.36
CA LEU A 149 -6.16 14.14 10.94
C LEU A 149 -4.73 14.24 10.37
N ARG A 150 -3.83 14.95 11.06
CA ARG A 150 -2.40 15.01 10.70
C ARG A 150 -1.71 13.64 10.75
N ILE A 151 -2.28 12.66 11.47
CA ILE A 151 -1.79 11.28 11.48
C ILE A 151 -1.73 10.68 10.07
N PHE A 152 -2.56 11.15 9.12
CA PHE A 152 -2.53 10.69 7.73
C PHE A 152 -1.20 10.96 7.01
N ARG A 153 -0.31 11.78 7.60
CA ARG A 153 1.08 11.93 7.11
C ARG A 153 1.80 10.58 6.99
N ILE A 154 1.45 9.59 7.83
CA ILE A 154 2.01 8.24 7.76
C ILE A 154 1.77 7.57 6.40
N LEU A 155 0.67 7.92 5.70
CA LEU A 155 0.38 7.37 4.38
C LEU A 155 1.42 7.78 3.32
N LYS A 156 2.19 8.84 3.56
CA LYS A 156 3.31 9.24 2.69
C LYS A 156 4.37 8.14 2.60
N LEU A 157 4.54 7.30 3.64
CA LEU A 157 5.48 6.18 3.64
C LEU A 157 5.19 5.17 2.54
N VAL A 158 3.92 5.05 2.10
CA VAL A 158 3.52 4.14 1.01
C VAL A 158 4.28 4.43 -0.30
N ALA A 159 4.66 5.69 -0.53
CA ALA A 159 5.39 6.09 -1.72
C ALA A 159 6.82 5.52 -1.76
N TYR A 160 7.42 5.27 -0.60
CA TYR A 160 8.83 4.88 -0.45
C TYR A 160 9.04 3.38 -0.37
N VAL A 161 8.00 2.60 -0.11
CA VAL A 161 8.09 1.14 0.01
C VAL A 161 7.58 0.48 -1.27
N GLY A 162 8.51 -0.02 -2.08
CA GLY A 162 8.21 -0.62 -3.39
C GLY A 162 7.30 -1.85 -3.32
N GLU A 163 7.36 -2.59 -2.23
CA GLU A 163 6.56 -3.77 -1.93
C GLU A 163 5.06 -3.48 -1.86
N TYR A 164 4.66 -2.28 -1.43
CA TYR A 164 3.24 -1.89 -1.42
C TYR A 164 2.61 -1.92 -2.82
N ARG A 165 3.38 -1.61 -3.86
CA ARG A 165 2.90 -1.70 -5.25
C ARG A 165 2.75 -3.14 -5.71
N ALA A 166 3.73 -3.98 -5.39
CA ALA A 166 3.66 -5.40 -5.69
C ALA A 166 2.45 -6.05 -5.00
N LEU A 167 2.24 -5.73 -3.73
CA LEU A 167 1.06 -6.14 -2.97
C LEU A 167 -0.23 -5.57 -3.58
N GLY A 168 -0.26 -4.28 -3.93
CA GLY A 168 -1.41 -3.64 -4.58
C GLY A 168 -1.77 -4.29 -5.92
N HIS A 169 -0.79 -4.65 -6.74
CA HIS A 169 -1.01 -5.39 -7.99
C HIS A 169 -1.54 -6.79 -7.74
N ALA A 170 -0.99 -7.53 -6.75
CA ALA A 170 -1.48 -8.84 -6.38
C ALA A 170 -2.92 -8.81 -5.86
N LEU A 171 -3.26 -7.84 -5.02
CA LEU A 171 -4.63 -7.64 -4.52
C LEU A 171 -5.59 -7.24 -5.66
N ALA A 172 -5.17 -6.35 -6.56
CA ALA A 172 -5.98 -5.95 -7.71
C ALA A 172 -6.23 -7.13 -8.66
N ALA A 173 -5.23 -7.98 -8.90
CA ALA A 173 -5.37 -9.20 -9.70
C ALA A 173 -6.32 -10.20 -9.03
N SER A 174 -6.28 -10.31 -7.70
CA SER A 174 -7.11 -11.24 -6.91
C SER A 174 -8.45 -10.65 -6.47
N ARG A 175 -8.77 -9.37 -6.79
CA ARG A 175 -9.95 -8.65 -6.26
C ARG A 175 -11.26 -9.43 -6.37
N ARG A 176 -11.50 -10.11 -7.50
CA ARG A 176 -12.71 -10.90 -7.71
C ARG A 176 -12.81 -12.08 -6.75
N LYS A 177 -11.71 -12.80 -6.54
CA LYS A 177 -11.62 -13.92 -5.59
C LYS A 177 -11.84 -13.44 -4.16
N ILE A 178 -11.20 -12.31 -3.80
CA ILE A 178 -11.31 -11.68 -2.47
C ILE A 178 -12.76 -11.20 -2.22
N LEU A 179 -13.41 -10.55 -3.19
CA LEU A 179 -14.79 -10.07 -3.03
C LEU A 179 -15.78 -11.23 -2.86
N VAL A 180 -15.64 -12.31 -3.65
CA VAL A 180 -16.46 -13.51 -3.47
C VAL A 180 -16.26 -14.11 -2.10
N PHE A 181 -15.01 -14.27 -1.66
CA PHE A 181 -14.71 -14.76 -0.33
C PHE A 181 -15.33 -13.87 0.76
N LEU A 182 -15.13 -12.55 0.67
CA LEU A 182 -15.67 -11.59 1.64
C LEU A 182 -17.21 -11.64 1.70
N SER A 183 -17.88 -11.81 0.56
CA SER A 183 -19.33 -11.94 0.53
C SER A 183 -19.82 -13.21 1.25
N ILE A 184 -19.09 -14.32 1.11
CA ILE A 184 -19.40 -15.57 1.84
C ILE A 184 -19.23 -15.35 3.35
N VAL A 185 -18.13 -14.73 3.76
CA VAL A 185 -17.86 -14.42 5.18
C VAL A 185 -18.95 -13.50 5.75
N LEU A 186 -19.31 -12.44 5.01
CA LEU A 186 -20.35 -11.52 5.45
C LEU A 186 -21.72 -12.23 5.61
N MET A 187 -22.07 -13.08 4.66
CA MET A 187 -23.30 -13.87 4.74
C MET A 187 -23.30 -14.80 5.95
N LEU A 188 -22.17 -15.49 6.20
CA LEU A 188 -22.01 -16.38 7.34
C LEU A 188 -22.14 -15.63 8.67
N VAL A 189 -21.46 -14.47 8.79
CA VAL A 189 -21.53 -13.60 9.98
C VAL A 189 -22.97 -13.11 10.23
N LEU A 190 -23.70 -12.71 9.19
CA LEU A 190 -25.09 -12.27 9.31
C LEU A 190 -26.01 -13.42 9.76
N VAL A 191 -25.84 -14.60 9.17
CA VAL A 191 -26.64 -15.79 9.55
C VAL A 191 -26.36 -16.20 11.00
N MET A 192 -25.08 -16.31 11.37
CA MET A 192 -24.70 -16.72 12.71
C MET A 192 -25.05 -15.67 13.77
N GLY A 193 -24.87 -14.38 13.46
CA GLY A 193 -25.31 -13.29 14.34
C GLY A 193 -26.81 -13.29 14.55
N THR A 194 -27.60 -13.48 13.50
CA THR A 194 -29.06 -13.56 13.62
C THR A 194 -29.47 -14.79 14.43
N LEU A 195 -28.83 -15.94 14.20
CA LEU A 195 -29.09 -17.16 14.95
C LEU A 195 -28.81 -16.96 16.45
N MET A 196 -27.70 -16.32 16.81
CA MET A 196 -27.36 -16.01 18.21
C MET A 196 -28.33 -15.02 18.83
N TYR A 197 -28.83 -14.04 18.08
CA TYR A 197 -29.90 -13.14 18.54
C TYR A 197 -31.15 -13.89 18.94
N VAL A 198 -31.55 -14.90 18.17
CA VAL A 198 -32.76 -15.71 18.44
C VAL A 198 -32.55 -16.66 19.61
N VAL A 199 -31.37 -17.29 19.71
CA VAL A 199 -31.07 -18.33 20.72
C VAL A 199 -30.77 -17.75 22.09
N GLU A 200 -29.93 -16.69 22.15
CA GLU A 200 -29.49 -16.09 23.40
C GLU A 200 -30.44 -14.97 23.87
N GLY A 201 -30.94 -14.16 22.96
CA GLY A 201 -31.84 -13.06 23.24
C GLY A 201 -31.23 -11.89 24.01
N PRO A 202 -32.06 -10.85 24.27
CA PRO A 202 -31.61 -9.63 24.94
C PRO A 202 -31.14 -9.86 26.39
N GLU A 203 -31.68 -10.86 27.06
CA GLU A 203 -31.36 -11.18 28.49
C GLU A 203 -29.89 -11.59 28.64
N ASN A 204 -29.28 -12.18 27.60
CA ASN A 204 -27.90 -12.61 27.62
C ASN A 204 -26.92 -11.63 26.93
N GLY A 205 -27.40 -10.42 26.61
CA GLY A 205 -26.59 -9.37 26.00
C GLY A 205 -26.73 -9.24 24.49
N TYR A 206 -27.46 -10.13 23.81
CA TYR A 206 -27.72 -10.07 22.38
C TYR A 206 -28.97 -9.21 22.11
N THR A 207 -28.86 -7.91 22.41
CA THR A 207 -29.99 -6.96 22.44
C THR A 207 -30.56 -6.64 21.06
N SER A 208 -29.81 -6.84 20.00
CA SER A 208 -30.24 -6.60 18.60
C SER A 208 -29.41 -7.40 17.60
N ILE A 209 -29.93 -7.58 16.38
CA ILE A 209 -29.18 -8.25 15.31
C ILE A 209 -27.81 -7.58 15.05
N PRO A 210 -27.67 -6.24 14.96
CA PRO A 210 -26.37 -5.61 14.80
C PRO A 210 -25.38 -5.94 15.92
N VAL A 211 -25.83 -5.99 17.18
CA VAL A 211 -24.99 -6.37 18.32
C VAL A 211 -24.55 -7.83 18.23
N SER A 212 -25.45 -8.71 17.82
CA SER A 212 -25.14 -10.12 17.61
C SER A 212 -24.18 -10.35 16.43
N VAL A 213 -24.33 -9.57 15.36
CA VAL A 213 -23.41 -9.55 14.22
C VAL A 213 -22.02 -9.03 14.64
N TYR A 214 -21.96 -8.00 15.47
CA TYR A 214 -20.70 -7.54 16.06
C TYR A 214 -20.00 -8.68 16.82
N TRP A 215 -20.73 -9.38 17.71
CA TRP A 215 -20.18 -10.56 18.39
C TRP A 215 -19.68 -11.63 17.41
N ALA A 216 -20.46 -11.90 16.35
CA ALA A 216 -20.08 -12.86 15.34
C ALA A 216 -18.78 -12.47 14.60
N ILE A 217 -18.60 -11.19 14.27
CA ILE A 217 -17.37 -10.68 13.66
C ILE A 217 -16.20 -10.85 14.64
N VAL A 218 -16.35 -10.42 15.88
CA VAL A 218 -15.31 -10.49 16.92
C VAL A 218 -14.86 -11.93 17.16
N THR A 219 -15.80 -12.86 17.18
CA THR A 219 -15.55 -14.29 17.38
C THR A 219 -14.87 -14.91 16.16
N MET A 220 -15.40 -14.66 14.96
CA MET A 220 -14.87 -15.24 13.71
C MET A 220 -13.46 -14.72 13.39
N THR A 221 -13.19 -13.45 13.68
CA THR A 221 -11.84 -12.86 13.50
C THR A 221 -10.86 -13.23 14.60
N THR A 222 -11.26 -14.05 15.56
CA THR A 222 -10.45 -14.51 16.71
C THR A 222 -9.99 -13.39 17.66
N VAL A 223 -10.66 -12.22 17.63
CA VAL A 223 -10.36 -11.10 18.55
C VAL A 223 -10.83 -11.43 19.97
N GLY A 224 -12.11 -11.81 20.16
CA GLY A 224 -12.65 -12.33 21.40
C GLY A 224 -12.60 -11.33 22.57
N TYR A 225 -13.18 -10.14 22.43
CA TYR A 225 -13.21 -9.15 23.53
C TYR A 225 -13.85 -9.69 24.82
N GLY A 226 -14.81 -10.63 24.72
CA GLY A 226 -15.49 -11.21 25.87
C GLY A 226 -16.55 -10.32 26.51
N ASP A 227 -16.86 -9.20 25.91
CA ASP A 227 -17.92 -8.27 26.32
C ASP A 227 -19.32 -8.86 26.15
N ILE A 228 -19.51 -9.71 25.16
CA ILE A 228 -20.72 -10.50 24.90
C ILE A 228 -20.27 -11.95 24.70
N ALA A 229 -20.89 -12.87 25.44
CA ALA A 229 -20.60 -14.31 25.35
C ALA A 229 -21.87 -15.14 25.53
N PRO A 230 -22.01 -16.28 24.82
CA PRO A 230 -23.18 -17.15 24.94
C PRO A 230 -23.25 -17.77 26.32
N LYS A 231 -24.45 -17.76 26.90
CA LYS A 231 -24.74 -18.32 28.24
C LYS A 231 -25.52 -19.62 28.16
N THR A 232 -26.34 -19.80 27.08
CA THR A 232 -27.09 -21.03 26.89
C THR A 232 -26.19 -22.15 26.33
N ASP A 233 -26.54 -23.41 26.60
CA ASP A 233 -25.78 -24.56 26.08
C ASP A 233 -25.83 -24.63 24.56
N ILE A 234 -26.98 -24.31 23.94
CA ILE A 234 -27.15 -24.27 22.49
C ILE A 234 -26.29 -23.15 21.91
N GLY A 235 -26.30 -21.95 22.50
CA GLY A 235 -25.48 -20.83 22.07
C GLY A 235 -23.98 -21.14 22.15
N ARG A 236 -23.54 -21.87 23.18
CA ARG A 236 -22.13 -22.33 23.30
C ARG A 236 -21.74 -23.32 22.21
N VAL A 237 -22.64 -24.24 21.82
CA VAL A 237 -22.38 -25.15 20.70
C VAL A 237 -22.25 -24.39 19.39
N ILE A 238 -23.16 -23.44 19.13
CA ILE A 238 -23.11 -22.57 17.94
C ILE A 238 -21.82 -21.77 17.90
N ALA A 239 -21.45 -21.17 19.03
CA ALA A 239 -20.19 -20.42 19.15
C ALA A 239 -18.96 -21.28 18.88
N SER A 240 -18.94 -22.53 19.39
CA SER A 240 -17.84 -23.46 19.13
C SER A 240 -17.70 -23.80 17.66
N LEU A 241 -18.79 -24.05 16.96
CA LEU A 241 -18.79 -24.28 15.51
C LEU A 241 -18.29 -23.05 14.77
N MET A 242 -18.71 -21.86 15.18
CA MET A 242 -18.29 -20.61 14.57
C MET A 242 -16.78 -20.35 14.78
N MET A 243 -16.23 -20.66 15.95
CA MET A 243 -14.81 -20.54 16.22
C MET A 243 -13.97 -21.46 15.33
N LEU A 244 -14.41 -22.71 15.13
CA LEU A 244 -13.76 -23.66 14.22
C LEU A 244 -13.79 -23.18 12.77
N LEU A 245 -14.93 -22.67 12.31
CA LEU A 245 -15.07 -22.07 10.97
C LEU A 245 -14.17 -20.84 10.81
N GLY A 246 -14.11 -19.97 11.83
CA GLY A 246 -13.28 -18.77 11.80
C GLY A 246 -11.81 -19.06 11.62
N TRP A 247 -11.29 -20.11 12.29
CA TRP A 247 -9.90 -20.52 12.11
C TRP A 247 -9.58 -20.92 10.65
N GLY A 248 -10.47 -21.69 10.02
CA GLY A 248 -10.30 -22.10 8.62
C GLY A 248 -10.43 -20.92 7.63
N ILE A 249 -11.34 -20.00 7.91
CA ILE A 249 -11.62 -18.83 7.05
C ILE A 249 -10.41 -17.90 6.95
N LEU A 250 -9.64 -17.69 8.01
CA LEU A 250 -8.46 -16.82 7.98
C LEU A 250 -7.34 -17.33 7.05
N ALA A 251 -7.29 -18.62 6.78
CA ALA A 251 -6.29 -19.21 5.88
C ALA A 251 -6.52 -18.87 4.39
N VAL A 252 -7.78 -18.64 3.99
CA VAL A 252 -8.15 -18.48 2.57
C VAL A 252 -7.58 -17.19 1.94
N PRO A 253 -7.75 -15.98 2.52
CA PRO A 253 -7.17 -14.76 1.96
C PRO A 253 -5.64 -14.82 1.89
N THR A 254 -5.01 -15.37 2.92
CA THR A 254 -3.56 -15.53 2.96
C THR A 254 -3.08 -16.45 1.83
N GLY A 255 -3.77 -17.56 1.61
CA GLY A 255 -3.49 -18.49 0.51
C GLY A 255 -3.67 -17.85 -0.88
N ILE A 256 -4.75 -17.10 -1.08
CA ILE A 256 -5.02 -16.40 -2.35
C ILE A 256 -3.92 -15.38 -2.66
N VAL A 257 -3.57 -14.53 -1.69
CA VAL A 257 -2.53 -13.50 -1.88
C VAL A 257 -1.16 -14.14 -2.08
N SER A 258 -0.81 -15.16 -1.31
CA SER A 258 0.46 -15.87 -1.45
C SER A 258 0.60 -16.54 -2.82
N ALA A 259 -0.44 -17.17 -3.31
CA ALA A 259 -0.45 -17.79 -4.64
C ALA A 259 -0.25 -16.75 -5.75
N GLU A 260 -0.92 -15.61 -5.66
CA GLU A 260 -0.81 -14.52 -6.65
C GLU A 260 0.58 -13.87 -6.61
N MET A 261 1.12 -13.63 -5.42
CA MET A 261 2.49 -13.11 -5.26
C MET A 261 3.53 -14.06 -5.86
N THR A 262 3.34 -15.35 -5.67
CA THR A 262 4.20 -16.40 -6.25
C THR A 262 4.08 -16.43 -7.76
N ALA A 263 2.86 -16.40 -8.31
CA ALA A 263 2.62 -16.33 -9.75
C ALA A 263 3.27 -15.08 -10.39
N LEU A 264 3.18 -13.93 -9.75
CA LEU A 264 3.84 -12.69 -10.22
C LEU A 264 5.37 -12.79 -10.20
N ARG A 265 5.95 -13.50 -9.24
CA ARG A 265 7.40 -13.75 -9.20
C ARG A 265 7.84 -14.67 -10.34
N PHE A 266 7.11 -15.74 -10.61
CA PHE A 266 7.38 -16.64 -11.72
C PHE A 266 7.15 -15.98 -13.09
N ALA A 267 6.11 -15.13 -13.24
CA ALA A 267 5.85 -14.40 -14.46
C ALA A 267 6.93 -13.37 -14.80
N ARG A 268 7.64 -12.83 -13.80
CA ARG A 268 8.80 -11.95 -14.01
C ARG A 268 10.05 -12.66 -14.46
N GLY A 269 9.97 -13.98 -14.74
CA GLY A 269 10.98 -14.80 -15.35
C GLY A 269 12.30 -14.78 -14.57
N HIS A 270 12.57 -15.83 -13.82
CA HIS A 270 13.98 -16.19 -13.66
C HIS A 270 14.52 -16.42 -15.08
N PRO A 271 15.63 -15.78 -15.49
CA PRO A 271 16.31 -16.20 -16.68
C PRO A 271 16.57 -17.70 -16.48
N THR A 272 15.92 -18.53 -17.31
CA THR A 272 16.22 -19.94 -17.29
C THR A 272 17.72 -20.05 -17.53
N THR A 273 18.40 -20.91 -16.78
CA THR A 273 19.85 -21.15 -16.83
C THR A 273 20.38 -21.57 -18.20
N ARG A 274 19.57 -21.46 -19.25
CA ARG A 274 19.91 -21.67 -20.65
C ARG A 274 20.22 -20.35 -21.34
N THR A 275 21.20 -19.61 -20.82
CA THR A 275 21.83 -18.49 -21.55
C THR A 275 22.70 -19.09 -22.65
N CYS A 276 22.50 -18.63 -23.86
CA CYS A 276 23.44 -18.90 -24.94
C CYS A 276 24.79 -18.28 -24.58
N HIS A 277 25.82 -19.09 -24.34
CA HIS A 277 27.16 -18.61 -24.00
C HIS A 277 27.79 -17.70 -25.08
N ALA A 278 27.27 -17.73 -26.30
CA ALA A 278 27.80 -16.95 -27.39
C ALA A 278 27.18 -15.57 -27.56
N CYS A 279 25.90 -15.37 -27.23
CA CYS A 279 25.23 -14.09 -27.48
C CYS A 279 24.51 -13.49 -26.28
N LEU A 280 24.46 -14.15 -25.13
CA LEU A 280 23.81 -13.72 -23.87
C LEU A 280 22.35 -13.23 -23.97
N THR A 281 21.83 -13.07 -25.18
CA THR A 281 20.55 -12.45 -25.51
C THR A 281 19.51 -13.41 -26.06
N CYS A 282 19.89 -14.61 -26.53
CA CYS A 282 18.95 -15.56 -27.13
C CYS A 282 18.30 -16.44 -26.09
N LEU A 283 17.26 -15.95 -25.48
CA LEU A 283 16.73 -16.62 -24.34
C LEU A 283 15.28 -16.80 -24.24
N LEU A 284 14.58 -16.90 -25.27
CA LEU A 284 13.16 -17.16 -25.16
C LEU A 284 12.70 -18.22 -26.15
N TYR A 285 13.23 -19.45 -25.98
CA TYR A 285 12.52 -20.61 -26.48
C TYR A 285 11.93 -21.39 -25.32
N THR A 286 10.67 -21.17 -25.03
CA THR A 286 9.88 -21.93 -24.08
C THR A 286 9.46 -23.30 -24.62
N SER A 287 9.74 -23.59 -25.89
CA SER A 287 9.60 -24.94 -26.49
C SER A 287 10.77 -25.22 -27.42
N PRO A 288 11.37 -26.43 -27.38
CA PRO A 288 12.41 -26.80 -28.31
C PRO A 288 11.85 -26.76 -29.74
N SER A 289 12.50 -25.97 -30.61
CA SER A 289 12.19 -25.96 -32.03
C SER A 289 12.40 -27.33 -32.63
N PRO A 290 11.60 -27.76 -33.61
CA PRO A 290 11.87 -28.99 -34.35
C PRO A 290 13.30 -29.06 -34.95
N ARG A 291 13.94 -27.92 -35.20
CA ARG A 291 15.34 -27.82 -35.64
C ARG A 291 16.36 -28.14 -34.57
N ASP A 292 16.02 -28.00 -33.28
CA ASP A 292 16.96 -28.31 -32.19
C ASP A 292 17.12 -29.81 -32.00
N ARG A 293 16.12 -30.61 -32.39
CA ARG A 293 16.21 -32.09 -32.40
C ARG A 293 17.19 -32.63 -33.44
N THR A 294 17.41 -31.91 -34.53
CA THR A 294 18.34 -32.34 -35.58
C THR A 294 19.79 -31.99 -35.27
N ARG A 295 20.07 -30.95 -34.49
CA ARG A 295 21.43 -30.57 -34.07
C ARG A 295 22.01 -31.45 -32.97
N SER A 296 21.16 -32.10 -32.14
CA SER A 296 21.61 -33.01 -31.09
C SER A 296 22.08 -34.39 -31.64
N ARG A 297 21.96 -34.63 -32.94
CA ARG A 297 22.36 -35.89 -33.60
C ARG A 297 23.64 -35.77 -34.40
N MET A 298 24.39 -34.67 -34.34
CA MET A 298 25.73 -34.64 -34.92
C MET A 298 26.69 -35.44 -34.02
N PRO A 299 27.29 -36.55 -34.50
CA PRO A 299 28.31 -37.22 -33.75
C PRO A 299 29.50 -36.28 -33.59
N SER A 300 30.06 -36.19 -32.41
CA SER A 300 31.35 -35.60 -32.15
C SER A 300 32.38 -36.40 -32.95
N SER A 301 32.70 -35.94 -34.14
CA SER A 301 33.87 -36.44 -34.85
C SER A 301 35.10 -35.90 -34.16
N ALA A 302 35.91 -36.82 -33.75
CA ALA A 302 37.26 -36.86 -33.25
C ALA A 302 38.11 -35.60 -33.35
#